data_15ed3b193ce95f1118612da01c081b5f
#
_entry.id   15ed3b193ce95f1118612da01c081b5f
#
_cell.length_a   1.000
_cell.length_b   1.000
_cell.length_c   1.000
_cell.angle_alpha   90.00
_cell.angle_beta   90.00
_cell.angle_gamma   90.00
#
_symmetry.space_group_name_H-M   'P 1'
#
loop_
_entity.id
_entity.type
_entity.pdbx_description
1 polymer ?
#
loop_
_entity_poly.entity_id
_entity_poly.type
_entity_poly.pdbx_seq_one_letter_code
_entity_poly.pdbx_strand_id
1 'polypeptide(L)'
;MHMEQTPQEIAVDYAARWERAWNSHGALATAQLYAPDSVLVGAAIAAGRREIERALAFIFSQGWQRISIKVVNARAVGGLVLVVSEFSATGSGPTAGKILHGKSTHALARVDDTWLSAMHTAINGAPTPLAT
;
A
#
# COMPACT_ATOMS: atom_id res chain seq x y z
N MET A 1 -27.06 15.95 -1.49
CA MET A 1 -26.08 16.48 -0.52
C MET A 1 -24.98 15.47 -0.36
N HIS A 2 -23.75 15.89 -0.61
CA HIS A 2 -22.62 15.01 -0.42
C HIS A 2 -22.13 15.12 1.01
N MET A 3 -22.09 14.00 1.69
CA MET A 3 -21.41 13.94 2.99
C MET A 3 -19.94 13.70 2.72
N GLU A 4 -19.12 14.61 3.19
CA GLU A 4 -17.69 14.44 3.06
C GLU A 4 -17.23 13.27 3.93
N GLN A 5 -16.35 12.46 3.37
CA GLN A 5 -15.75 11.37 4.12
C GLN A 5 -14.76 11.94 5.14
N THR A 6 -14.70 11.31 6.30
CA THR A 6 -13.67 11.63 7.29
C THR A 6 -12.31 11.13 6.80
N PRO A 7 -11.19 11.66 7.32
CA PRO A 7 -9.87 11.12 6.99
C PRO A 7 -9.78 9.62 7.24
N GLN A 8 -10.36 9.14 8.34
CA GLN A 8 -10.36 7.71 8.65
C GLN A 8 -11.10 6.90 7.59
N GLU A 9 -12.26 7.36 7.15
CA GLU A 9 -13.03 6.68 6.10
C GLU A 9 -12.27 6.66 4.79
N ILE A 10 -11.62 7.76 4.43
CA ILE A 10 -10.80 7.84 3.21
C ILE A 10 -9.64 6.84 3.29
N ALA A 11 -8.96 6.79 4.43
CA ALA A 11 -7.83 5.88 4.63
C ALA A 11 -8.25 4.41 4.58
N VAL A 12 -9.35 4.07 5.25
CA VAL A 12 -9.87 2.69 5.27
C VAL A 12 -10.31 2.26 3.87
N ASP A 13 -10.99 3.14 3.15
CA ASP A 13 -11.41 2.86 1.79
C ASP A 13 -10.20 2.66 0.86
N TYR A 14 -9.19 3.51 0.99
CA TYR A 14 -7.97 3.37 0.20
C TYR A 14 -7.25 2.06 0.50
N ALA A 15 -7.12 1.71 1.78
CA ALA A 15 -6.50 0.45 2.20
C ALA A 15 -7.24 -0.76 1.61
N ALA A 16 -8.57 -0.73 1.62
CA ALA A 16 -9.38 -1.81 1.05
C ALA A 16 -9.16 -1.96 -0.47
N ARG A 17 -9.09 -0.84 -1.19
CA ARG A 17 -8.80 -0.87 -2.64
C ARG A 17 -7.40 -1.42 -2.91
N TRP A 18 -6.44 -1.03 -2.09
CA TRP A 18 -5.05 -1.47 -2.22
C TRP A 18 -4.94 -2.97 -1.96
N GLU A 19 -5.60 -3.47 -0.89
CA GLU A 19 -5.63 -4.91 -0.60
C GLU A 19 -6.23 -5.72 -1.74
N ARG A 20 -7.35 -5.25 -2.31
CA ARG A 20 -7.99 -5.97 -3.43
C ARG A 20 -7.07 -6.05 -4.64
N ALA A 21 -6.44 -4.95 -4.99
CA ALA A 21 -5.53 -4.91 -6.13
C ALA A 21 -4.31 -5.82 -5.92
N TRP A 22 -3.71 -5.72 -4.74
CA TRP A 22 -2.56 -6.56 -4.37
C TRP A 22 -2.94 -8.04 -4.33
N ASN A 23 -4.02 -8.39 -3.62
CA ASN A 23 -4.42 -9.78 -3.44
C ASN A 23 -4.89 -10.44 -4.73
N SER A 24 -5.16 -9.66 -5.77
CA SER A 24 -5.40 -10.15 -7.13
C SER A 24 -4.10 -10.30 -7.92
N HIS A 25 -2.96 -10.01 -7.31
CA HIS A 25 -1.62 -10.02 -7.93
C HIS A 25 -1.52 -9.07 -9.12
N GLY A 26 -2.24 -7.95 -9.05
CA GLY A 26 -2.25 -6.96 -10.10
C GLY A 26 -1.25 -5.84 -9.84
N ALA A 27 -0.01 -5.97 -10.34
CA ALA A 27 0.98 -4.92 -10.19
C ALA A 27 0.51 -3.62 -10.84
N LEU A 28 -0.06 -3.71 -12.04
CA LEU A 28 -0.61 -2.55 -12.73
C LEU A 28 -1.78 -1.94 -11.97
N ALA A 29 -2.74 -2.78 -11.57
CA ALA A 29 -3.92 -2.31 -10.83
C ALA A 29 -3.53 -1.63 -9.51
N THR A 30 -2.53 -2.18 -8.80
CA THR A 30 -2.04 -1.59 -7.57
C THR A 30 -1.31 -0.27 -7.85
N ALA A 31 -0.50 -0.22 -8.89
CA ALA A 31 0.21 1.00 -9.27
C ALA A 31 -0.73 2.15 -9.65
N GLN A 32 -1.92 1.82 -10.15
CA GLN A 32 -2.93 2.83 -10.49
C GLN A 32 -3.55 3.51 -9.28
N LEU A 33 -3.29 3.00 -8.08
CA LEU A 33 -3.70 3.64 -6.83
C LEU A 33 -2.71 4.71 -6.36
N TYR A 34 -1.67 4.96 -7.15
CA TYR A 34 -0.67 5.99 -6.91
C TYR A 34 -0.86 7.14 -7.90
N ALA A 35 -0.58 8.36 -7.45
CA ALA A 35 -0.58 9.51 -8.35
C ALA A 35 0.50 9.32 -9.43
N PRO A 36 0.34 9.92 -10.63
CA PRO A 36 1.30 9.68 -11.72
C PRO A 36 2.75 9.97 -11.38
N ASP A 37 3.01 10.95 -10.53
CA ASP A 37 4.35 11.38 -10.12
C ASP A 37 4.67 10.97 -8.68
N SER A 38 3.99 9.95 -8.16
CA SER A 38 4.18 9.46 -6.80
C SER A 38 5.55 8.82 -6.61
N VAL A 39 5.96 8.71 -5.35
CA VAL A 39 7.19 8.04 -4.96
C VAL A 39 6.88 6.96 -3.93
N LEU A 40 7.39 5.77 -4.16
CA LEU A 40 7.35 4.65 -3.21
C LEU A 40 8.74 4.46 -2.65
N VAL A 41 8.86 4.55 -1.34
CA VAL A 41 10.13 4.35 -0.64
C VAL A 41 10.02 3.06 0.18
N GLY A 42 10.85 2.09 -0.15
CA GLY A 42 10.99 0.84 0.59
C GLY A 42 12.47 0.50 0.66
N ALA A 43 12.83 -0.74 0.33
CA ALA A 43 14.23 -1.12 0.19
C ALA A 43 14.92 -0.33 -0.93
N ALA A 44 14.15 0.10 -1.92
CA ALA A 44 14.61 0.96 -3.00
C ALA A 44 13.61 2.10 -3.17
N ILE A 45 13.97 3.10 -3.95
CA ILE A 45 13.11 4.23 -4.28
C ILE A 45 12.58 4.04 -5.69
N ALA A 46 11.24 4.04 -5.83
CA ALA A 46 10.56 3.96 -7.12
C ALA A 46 9.82 5.26 -7.35
N ALA A 47 10.16 5.98 -8.40
CA ALA A 47 9.54 7.26 -8.72
C ALA A 47 8.69 7.13 -9.99
N GLY A 48 7.41 7.50 -9.87
CA GLY A 48 6.44 7.39 -10.94
C GLY A 48 5.79 6.02 -11.02
N ARG A 49 4.59 5.98 -11.61
CA ARG A 49 3.77 4.76 -11.69
C ARG A 49 4.49 3.58 -12.33
N ARG A 50 5.27 3.84 -13.38
CA ARG A 50 5.95 2.76 -14.10
C ARG A 50 6.98 2.07 -13.21
N GLU A 51 7.78 2.84 -12.48
CA GLU A 51 8.76 2.27 -11.57
C GLU A 51 8.08 1.59 -10.38
N ILE A 52 6.99 2.16 -9.90
CA ILE A 52 6.20 1.57 -8.82
C ILE A 52 5.61 0.22 -9.27
N GLU A 53 5.07 0.15 -10.48
CA GLU A 53 4.57 -1.12 -11.02
C GLU A 53 5.66 -2.17 -11.07
N ARG A 54 6.86 -1.80 -11.52
CA ARG A 54 8.01 -2.72 -11.57
C ARG A 54 8.41 -3.19 -10.16
N ALA A 55 8.41 -2.27 -9.19
CA ALA A 55 8.74 -2.61 -7.81
C ALA A 55 7.71 -3.60 -7.25
N LEU A 56 6.43 -3.38 -7.50
CA LEU A 56 5.37 -4.29 -7.06
C LEU A 56 5.48 -5.65 -7.74
N ALA A 57 5.73 -5.67 -9.04
CA ALA A 57 5.92 -6.91 -9.77
C ALA A 57 7.10 -7.71 -9.22
N PHE A 58 8.18 -7.03 -8.84
CA PHE A 58 9.33 -7.67 -8.20
C PHE A 58 8.94 -8.31 -6.87
N ILE A 59 8.15 -7.62 -6.05
CA ILE A 59 7.70 -8.17 -4.76
C ILE A 59 6.86 -9.42 -4.98
N PHE A 60 5.95 -9.41 -5.96
CA PHE A 60 5.18 -10.60 -6.30
C PHE A 60 6.09 -11.75 -6.76
N SER A 61 7.15 -11.44 -7.49
CA SER A 61 8.10 -12.46 -7.97
C SER A 61 8.87 -13.12 -6.82
N GLN A 62 8.95 -12.45 -5.66
CA GLN A 62 9.57 -13.01 -4.45
C GLN A 62 8.63 -13.99 -3.73
N GLY A 63 7.39 -14.12 -4.19
CA GLY A 63 6.43 -15.04 -3.62
C GLY A 63 5.41 -14.44 -2.66
N TRP A 64 5.49 -13.15 -2.37
CA TRP A 64 4.51 -12.51 -1.49
C TRP A 64 3.18 -12.41 -2.22
N GLN A 65 2.10 -12.92 -1.61
CA GLN A 65 0.83 -13.08 -2.30
C GLN A 65 -0.34 -12.37 -1.64
N ARG A 66 -0.43 -12.40 -0.33
CA ARG A 66 -1.59 -11.85 0.37
C ARG A 66 -1.13 -10.84 1.39
N ILE A 67 -1.86 -9.74 1.45
CA ILE A 67 -1.59 -8.67 2.40
C ILE A 67 -2.85 -8.36 3.19
N SER A 68 -2.66 -8.02 4.47
CA SER A 68 -3.70 -7.50 5.33
C SER A 68 -3.22 -6.18 5.88
N ILE A 69 -4.03 -5.13 5.77
CA ILE A 69 -3.65 -3.78 6.16
C ILE A 69 -4.59 -3.29 7.25
N LYS A 70 -4.01 -2.74 8.31
CA LYS A 70 -4.76 -2.12 9.40
C LYS A 70 -4.39 -0.64 9.46
N VAL A 71 -5.35 0.23 9.25
CA VAL A 71 -5.15 1.68 9.41
C VAL A 71 -5.05 1.98 10.91
N VAL A 72 -3.94 2.62 11.30
CA VAL A 72 -3.68 2.96 12.70
C VAL A 72 -4.06 4.40 12.98
N ASN A 73 -3.76 5.31 12.04
CA ASN A 73 -4.03 6.72 12.21
C ASN A 73 -4.25 7.37 10.85
N ALA A 74 -5.19 8.29 10.78
CA ALA A 74 -5.43 9.07 9.58
C ALA A 74 -5.86 10.47 9.98
N ARG A 75 -5.30 11.48 9.30
CA ARG A 75 -5.66 12.88 9.59
C ARG A 75 -5.52 13.72 8.32
N ALA A 76 -6.32 14.76 8.25
CA ALA A 76 -6.24 15.74 7.17
C ALA A 76 -5.19 16.80 7.52
N VAL A 77 -4.32 17.11 6.55
CA VAL A 77 -3.35 18.19 6.65
C VAL A 77 -3.38 18.91 5.31
N GLY A 78 -3.91 20.12 5.31
CA GLY A 78 -4.16 20.83 4.06
C GLY A 78 -5.11 20.01 3.19
N GLY A 79 -4.78 19.85 1.92
CA GLY A 79 -5.56 19.03 0.99
C GLY A 79 -5.18 17.56 1.00
N LEU A 80 -4.33 17.11 1.93
CA LEU A 80 -3.85 15.74 1.99
C LEU A 80 -4.48 14.98 3.15
N VAL A 81 -4.55 13.65 3.01
CA VAL A 81 -4.85 12.76 4.12
C VAL A 81 -3.58 11.95 4.39
N LEU A 82 -3.04 12.11 5.60
CA LEU A 82 -1.85 11.39 6.03
C LEU A 82 -2.29 10.13 6.76
N VAL A 83 -1.74 9.00 6.35
CA VAL A 83 -2.16 7.68 6.85
C VAL A 83 -0.96 6.94 7.40
N VAL A 84 -1.15 6.33 8.58
CA VAL A 84 -0.21 5.36 9.14
C VAL A 84 -0.93 4.03 9.22
N SER A 85 -0.30 2.98 8.72
CA SER A 85 -0.86 1.63 8.73
C SER A 85 0.16 0.61 9.19
N GLU A 86 -0.34 -0.49 9.70
CA GLU A 86 0.44 -1.70 9.91
C GLU A 86 -0.05 -2.74 8.91
N PHE A 87 0.84 -3.59 8.43
CA PHE A 87 0.46 -4.63 7.49
C PHE A 87 1.18 -5.93 7.79
N SER A 88 0.59 -7.01 7.32
CA SER A 88 1.24 -8.32 7.29
C SER A 88 1.04 -8.94 5.92
N ALA A 89 2.03 -9.70 5.47
CA ALA A 89 1.95 -10.38 4.19
C ALA A 89 2.41 -11.83 4.36
N THR A 90 1.74 -12.72 3.65
CA THR A 90 2.13 -14.13 3.58
C THR A 90 2.45 -14.48 2.13
N GLY A 91 3.21 -15.54 1.93
CA GLY A 91 3.71 -15.86 0.61
C GLY A 91 3.60 -17.33 0.23
N SER A 92 4.09 -17.62 -0.96
CA SER A 92 4.20 -18.97 -1.50
C SER A 92 5.57 -19.13 -2.17
N GLY A 93 5.89 -20.33 -2.66
CA GLY A 93 7.18 -20.57 -3.28
C GLY A 93 8.32 -20.20 -2.33
N PRO A 94 9.22 -19.26 -2.72
CA PRO A 94 10.37 -18.89 -1.88
C PRO A 94 10.00 -18.35 -0.50
N THR A 95 8.78 -17.84 -0.32
CA THR A 95 8.33 -17.24 0.94
C THR A 95 7.23 -18.06 1.61
N ALA A 96 6.98 -19.29 1.13
CA ALA A 96 5.96 -20.16 1.71
C ALA A 96 6.25 -20.42 3.20
N GLY A 97 5.20 -20.35 4.02
CA GLY A 97 5.30 -20.58 5.46
C GLY A 97 5.92 -19.42 6.23
N LYS A 98 6.11 -18.28 5.60
CA LYS A 98 6.67 -17.08 6.24
C LYS A 98 5.63 -15.99 6.32
N ILE A 99 5.78 -15.12 7.32
CA ILE A 99 4.98 -13.91 7.44
C ILE A 99 5.91 -12.70 7.57
N LEU A 100 5.53 -11.64 6.89
CA LEU A 100 6.22 -10.36 6.93
C LEU A 100 5.32 -9.36 7.63
N HIS A 101 5.85 -8.66 8.62
CA HIS A 101 5.14 -7.54 9.26
C HIS A 101 5.83 -6.25 8.90
N GLY A 102 5.03 -5.21 8.67
CA GLY A 102 5.58 -3.91 8.34
C GLY A 102 4.68 -2.78 8.78
N LYS A 103 5.21 -1.58 8.57
CA LYS A 103 4.50 -0.32 8.80
C LYS A 103 4.60 0.50 7.54
N SER A 104 3.55 1.24 7.24
CA SER A 104 3.56 2.09 6.07
C SER A 104 2.93 3.44 6.36
N THR A 105 3.34 4.44 5.59
CA THR A 105 2.72 5.75 5.61
C THR A 105 2.34 6.11 4.17
N HIS A 106 1.22 6.81 4.03
CA HIS A 106 0.79 7.38 2.77
C HIS A 106 0.45 8.84 2.96
N ALA A 107 0.77 9.64 1.95
CA ALA A 107 0.15 10.95 1.78
C ALA A 107 -0.84 10.79 0.63
N LEU A 108 -2.13 10.79 0.95
CA LEU A 108 -3.18 10.66 -0.07
C LEU A 108 -3.57 12.04 -0.57
N ALA A 109 -3.61 12.18 -1.89
CA ALA A 109 -4.04 13.40 -2.55
C ALA A 109 -5.26 13.10 -3.42
N ARG A 110 -6.14 14.07 -3.56
CA ARG A 110 -7.32 13.91 -4.41
C ARG A 110 -6.97 14.31 -5.84
N VAL A 111 -7.11 13.35 -6.75
CA VAL A 111 -6.82 13.55 -8.18
C VAL A 111 -8.07 13.12 -8.94
N ASP A 112 -8.72 14.07 -9.62
CA ASP A 112 -9.94 13.82 -10.38
C ASP A 112 -10.99 13.07 -9.54
N ASP A 113 -11.28 13.59 -8.34
CA ASP A 113 -12.26 13.05 -7.40
C ASP A 113 -11.91 11.67 -6.82
N THR A 114 -10.69 11.20 -7.03
CA THR A 114 -10.21 9.93 -6.49
C THR A 114 -9.01 10.15 -5.57
N TRP A 115 -9.01 9.51 -4.42
CA TRP A 115 -7.86 9.57 -3.53
C TRP A 115 -6.80 8.60 -4.00
N LEU A 116 -5.61 9.13 -4.28
CA LEU A 116 -4.44 8.37 -4.73
C LEU A 116 -3.26 8.69 -3.82
N SER A 117 -2.31 7.77 -3.75
CA SER A 117 -1.11 8.00 -2.94
C SER A 117 -0.12 8.90 -3.68
N ALA A 118 0.21 10.02 -3.09
CA ALA A 118 1.24 10.93 -3.61
C ALA A 118 2.63 10.53 -3.12
N MET A 119 2.70 9.89 -1.96
CA MET A 119 3.94 9.34 -1.41
C MET A 119 3.61 8.18 -0.51
N HIS A 120 4.39 7.12 -0.62
CA HIS A 120 4.22 5.90 0.18
C HIS A 120 5.58 5.45 0.69
N THR A 121 5.69 5.25 1.99
CA THR A 121 6.88 4.65 2.59
C THR A 121 6.48 3.37 3.30
N ALA A 122 7.19 2.30 3.03
CA ALA A 122 6.96 1.00 3.67
C ALA A 122 8.24 0.53 4.33
N ILE A 123 8.14 0.14 5.59
CA ILE A 123 9.25 -0.38 6.38
C ILE A 123 8.88 -1.80 6.80
N ASN A 124 9.70 -2.76 6.41
CA ASN A 124 9.46 -4.17 6.69
C ASN A 124 10.43 -4.67 7.75
N GLY A 125 9.93 -5.53 8.64
CA GLY A 125 10.79 -6.38 9.45
C GLY A 125 11.30 -7.57 8.63
N ALA A 126 12.23 -8.33 9.18
CA ALA A 126 12.65 -9.57 8.56
C ALA A 126 11.50 -10.58 8.56
N PRO A 127 11.32 -11.37 7.47
CA PRO A 127 10.30 -12.42 7.47
C PRO A 127 10.58 -13.43 8.58
N THR A 128 9.51 -13.89 9.22
CA THR A 128 9.58 -14.89 10.30
C THR A 128 8.72 -16.09 9.92
N PRO A 129 8.95 -17.26 10.56
CA PRO A 129 8.08 -18.40 10.32
C PRO A 129 6.63 -18.08 10.70
N LEU A 130 5.70 -18.56 9.90
CA LEU A 130 4.29 -18.44 10.21
C LEU A 130 3.99 -19.38 11.39
N ALA A 131 3.32 -18.85 12.41
CA ALA A 131 2.95 -19.64 13.58
C ALA A 131 1.92 -20.69 13.18
N THR A 132 2.12 -21.93 13.66
CA THR A 132 1.20 -23.03 13.42
C THR A 132 0.30 -23.28 14.63
#